data_43b5ef9370bd647aa70db456a25a89f6
#
_entry.id   43b5ef9370bd647aa70db456a25a89f6
#
_cell.length_a   1.000
_cell.length_b   1.000
_cell.length_c   1.000
_cell.angle_alpha   90.00
_cell.angle_beta   90.00
_cell.angle_gamma   90.00
#
_symmetry.space_group_name_H-M   'P 1'
#
loop_
_entity.id
_entity.type
_entity.pdbx_description
1 polymer ?
#
loop_
_entity_poly.entity_id
_entity_poly.type
_entity_poly.pdbx_seq_one_letter_code
_entity_poly.pdbx_strand_id
1 'polypeptide(L)'
;MSAAPRYGFIGTGAITKAIIAGLLKEPDEALRITVSPRNAELAAELAARYSQVTVAADNQTVVDEAEVVFLAVRPQIAAEVVPALQFRPDQQVVSLIAATRLEQLEKWMPSVSRITQAIPLPFVEDREGVTAIFPPSAPVAAIFAQIGTALQCESKNEYDLLATASATMSVYFGFMGRIVEWLQSNGMPEDSARAYVAGHFESLSKVAVRQSDAPLHTLAREYATKGGLNEQVWMDFDGRGGTKALYESLDRVHLRIKRSR
;
A
#
# COMPACT_ATOMS: atom_id res chain seq x y z
N MET A 1 -18.55 -12.46 25.22
CA MET A 1 -18.16 -11.22 24.55
C MET A 1 -16.74 -11.41 24.06
N SER A 2 -16.46 -11.25 22.76
CA SER A 2 -15.08 -11.31 22.26
C SER A 2 -14.29 -10.16 22.91
N ALA A 3 -13.04 -10.42 23.32
CA ALA A 3 -12.18 -9.36 23.83
C ALA A 3 -11.97 -8.29 22.73
N ALA A 4 -11.81 -7.05 23.12
CA ALA A 4 -11.52 -5.96 22.20
C ALA A 4 -10.22 -6.24 21.41
N PRO A 5 -10.19 -6.09 20.08
CA PRO A 5 -8.99 -6.34 19.29
C PRO A 5 -7.87 -5.38 19.68
N ARG A 6 -6.65 -5.90 19.83
CA ARG A 6 -5.47 -5.15 20.24
C ARG A 6 -4.41 -5.21 19.13
N TYR A 7 -4.16 -4.07 18.51
CA TYR A 7 -3.18 -3.94 17.43
C TYR A 7 -1.94 -3.20 17.89
N GLY A 8 -0.77 -3.71 17.53
CA GLY A 8 0.51 -3.10 17.82
C GLY A 8 1.25 -2.75 16.53
N PHE A 9 1.87 -1.57 16.47
CA PHE A 9 2.65 -1.14 15.32
C PHE A 9 4.11 -0.90 15.70
N ILE A 10 4.99 -1.75 15.17
CA ILE A 10 6.45 -1.56 15.24
C ILE A 10 6.88 -0.72 14.05
N GLY A 11 7.13 0.56 14.29
CA GLY A 11 7.39 1.57 13.29
C GLY A 11 6.19 2.49 13.07
N THR A 12 6.32 3.73 13.54
CA THR A 12 5.27 4.78 13.44
C THR A 12 5.64 5.70 12.29
N GLY A 13 5.27 5.29 11.06
CA GLY A 13 5.51 6.01 9.81
C GLY A 13 4.23 6.35 9.07
N ALA A 14 4.35 6.84 7.83
CA ALA A 14 3.22 7.25 7.00
C ALA A 14 2.18 6.13 6.80
N ILE A 15 2.62 4.89 6.56
CA ILE A 15 1.69 3.78 6.35
C ILE A 15 0.97 3.38 7.64
N THR A 16 1.64 3.44 8.79
CA THR A 16 1.02 3.24 10.11
C THR A 16 -0.06 4.28 10.37
N LYS A 17 0.24 5.57 10.10
CA LYS A 17 -0.73 6.67 10.19
C LYS A 17 -1.94 6.41 9.30
N ALA A 18 -1.73 6.05 8.05
CA ALA A 18 -2.81 5.78 7.10
C ALA A 18 -3.71 4.62 7.53
N ILE A 19 -3.12 3.50 8.00
CA ILE A 19 -3.89 2.35 8.51
C ILE A 19 -4.71 2.76 9.74
N ILE A 20 -4.11 3.44 10.71
CA ILE A 20 -4.79 3.89 11.94
C ILE A 20 -5.92 4.86 11.60
N ALA A 21 -5.68 5.83 10.72
CA ALA A 21 -6.69 6.78 10.29
C ALA A 21 -7.87 6.10 9.58
N GLY A 22 -7.59 5.14 8.69
CA GLY A 22 -8.63 4.36 8.02
C GLY A 22 -9.45 3.49 8.98
N LEU A 23 -8.81 2.80 9.92
CA LEU A 23 -9.48 1.98 10.93
C LEU A 23 -10.37 2.81 11.85
N LEU A 24 -9.90 4.00 12.26
CA LEU A 24 -10.58 4.90 13.19
C LEU A 24 -11.39 6.01 12.51
N LYS A 25 -11.62 5.92 11.20
CA LYS A 25 -12.48 6.86 10.45
C LYS A 25 -13.93 6.79 10.95
N GLU A 26 -14.38 5.60 11.34
CA GLU A 26 -15.58 5.40 12.12
C GLU A 26 -15.18 4.98 13.54
N PRO A 27 -15.78 5.59 14.57
CA PRO A 27 -15.42 5.29 15.95
C PRO A 27 -15.64 3.80 16.29
N ASP A 28 -14.58 3.10 16.64
CA ASP A 28 -14.64 1.79 17.30
C ASP A 28 -14.05 1.96 18.72
N GLU A 29 -14.91 2.12 19.70
CA GLU A 29 -14.50 2.32 21.10
C GLU A 29 -13.83 1.06 21.71
N ALA A 30 -14.03 -0.09 21.09
CA ALA A 30 -13.44 -1.34 21.56
C ALA A 30 -12.00 -1.54 21.08
N LEU A 31 -11.64 -1.02 19.90
CA LEU A 31 -10.29 -1.18 19.34
C LEU A 31 -9.23 -0.51 20.23
N ARG A 32 -8.09 -1.20 20.44
CA ARG A 32 -6.91 -0.65 21.12
C ARG A 32 -5.72 -0.76 20.23
N ILE A 33 -4.97 0.32 20.10
CA ILE A 33 -3.80 0.42 19.23
C ILE A 33 -2.62 0.94 20.03
N THR A 34 -1.53 0.19 20.03
CA THR A 34 -0.27 0.58 20.66
C THR A 34 0.78 0.83 19.58
N VAL A 35 1.39 2.02 19.57
CA VAL A 35 2.39 2.41 18.57
C VAL A 35 3.78 2.57 19.18
N SER A 36 4.81 2.26 18.41
CA SER A 36 6.21 2.41 18.83
C SER A 36 6.63 3.88 18.97
N PRO A 37 7.53 4.23 19.91
CA PRO A 37 7.85 5.62 20.27
C PRO A 37 8.87 6.28 19.34
N ARG A 38 9.51 5.57 18.40
CA ARG A 38 10.70 6.04 17.66
C ARG A 38 10.46 7.36 16.90
N ASN A 39 9.31 7.50 16.26
CA ASN A 39 8.88 8.76 15.66
C ASN A 39 7.97 9.48 16.65
N ALA A 40 8.57 10.14 17.63
CA ALA A 40 7.85 10.70 18.79
C ALA A 40 6.79 11.73 18.40
N GLU A 41 7.06 12.56 17.38
CA GLU A 41 6.13 13.59 16.90
C GLU A 41 4.86 12.93 16.34
N LEU A 42 5.00 11.99 15.40
CA LEU A 42 3.86 11.32 14.79
C LEU A 42 3.11 10.40 15.77
N ALA A 43 3.83 9.74 16.68
CA ALA A 43 3.21 8.92 17.72
C ALA A 43 2.35 9.79 18.68
N ALA A 44 2.87 10.96 19.08
CA ALA A 44 2.13 11.91 19.90
C ALA A 44 0.92 12.51 19.16
N GLU A 45 1.07 12.86 17.87
CA GLU A 45 -0.04 13.30 17.00
C GLU A 45 -1.17 12.27 16.99
N LEU A 46 -0.85 11.02 16.76
CA LEU A 46 -1.84 9.93 16.69
C LEU A 46 -2.53 9.71 18.04
N ALA A 47 -1.79 9.70 19.15
CA ALA A 47 -2.36 9.54 20.49
C ALA A 47 -3.22 10.75 20.92
N ALA A 48 -2.87 11.95 20.48
CA ALA A 48 -3.68 13.16 20.74
C ALA A 48 -4.98 13.17 19.90
N ARG A 49 -4.94 12.60 18.69
CA ARG A 49 -6.09 12.58 17.78
C ARG A 49 -7.07 11.46 18.08
N TYR A 50 -6.59 10.31 18.54
CA TYR A 50 -7.40 9.09 18.72
C TYR A 50 -7.23 8.55 20.14
N SER A 51 -8.30 8.52 20.92
CA SER A 51 -8.32 7.99 22.30
C SER A 51 -7.98 6.50 22.37
N GLN A 52 -8.12 5.77 21.27
CA GLN A 52 -7.79 4.34 21.13
C GLN A 52 -6.30 4.09 20.97
N VAL A 53 -5.50 5.15 20.72
CA VAL A 53 -4.06 5.02 20.43
C VAL A 53 -3.24 5.35 21.68
N THR A 54 -2.32 4.46 22.01
CA THR A 54 -1.35 4.62 23.11
C THR A 54 0.07 4.53 22.54
N VAL A 55 0.97 5.39 23.03
CA VAL A 55 2.40 5.32 22.70
C VAL A 55 3.10 4.44 23.73
N ALA A 56 3.74 3.37 23.28
CA ALA A 56 4.51 2.47 24.15
C ALA A 56 5.84 3.08 24.61
N ALA A 57 6.41 2.57 25.69
CA ALA A 57 7.74 2.95 26.15
C ALA A 57 8.83 2.47 25.18
N ASP A 58 8.65 1.29 24.59
CA ASP A 58 9.56 0.67 23.65
C ASP A 58 8.82 -0.30 22.69
N ASN A 59 9.56 -0.92 21.78
CA ASN A 59 9.02 -1.87 20.81
C ASN A 59 8.56 -3.19 21.48
N GLN A 60 9.18 -3.63 22.56
CA GLN A 60 8.78 -4.86 23.24
C GLN A 60 7.42 -4.70 23.90
N THR A 61 7.17 -3.56 24.54
CA THR A 61 5.87 -3.22 25.11
C THR A 61 4.76 -3.27 24.05
N VAL A 62 5.04 -2.80 22.81
CA VAL A 62 4.08 -2.93 21.70
C VAL A 62 3.75 -4.40 21.41
N VAL A 63 4.77 -5.26 21.36
CA VAL A 63 4.57 -6.72 21.15
C VAL A 63 3.78 -7.35 22.27
N ASP A 64 4.11 -7.03 23.52
CA ASP A 64 3.49 -7.65 24.72
C ASP A 64 2.01 -7.31 24.82
N GLU A 65 1.59 -6.11 24.45
CA GLU A 65 0.20 -5.66 24.54
C GLU A 65 -0.67 -6.09 23.36
N ALA A 66 -0.09 -6.43 22.20
CA ALA A 66 -0.83 -6.68 20.97
C ALA A 66 -1.19 -8.16 20.76
N GLU A 67 -2.32 -8.40 20.12
CA GLU A 67 -2.73 -9.69 19.54
C GLU A 67 -2.30 -9.78 18.08
N VAL A 68 -2.38 -8.65 17.37
CA VAL A 68 -1.89 -8.51 15.99
C VAL A 68 -0.78 -7.48 15.97
N VAL A 69 0.42 -7.87 15.55
CA VAL A 69 1.59 -6.99 15.48
C VAL A 69 1.89 -6.66 14.02
N PHE A 70 1.83 -5.39 13.68
CA PHE A 70 2.23 -4.86 12.38
C PHE A 70 3.70 -4.44 12.40
N LEU A 71 4.50 -5.04 11.53
CA LEU A 71 5.90 -4.66 11.33
C LEU A 71 5.97 -3.63 10.19
N ALA A 72 6.09 -2.35 10.55
CA ALA A 72 6.10 -1.20 9.64
C ALA A 72 7.44 -0.45 9.63
N VAL A 73 8.52 -1.15 9.95
CA VAL A 73 9.89 -0.60 9.93
C VAL A 73 10.46 -0.60 8.51
N ARG A 74 11.45 0.27 8.27
CA ARG A 74 12.16 0.27 6.99
C ARG A 74 12.99 -1.01 6.82
N PRO A 75 13.13 -1.55 5.59
CA PRO A 75 13.90 -2.77 5.34
C PRO A 75 15.34 -2.73 5.88
N GLN A 76 15.99 -1.54 5.84
CA GLN A 76 17.38 -1.35 6.25
C GLN A 76 17.63 -1.60 7.73
N ILE A 77 16.61 -1.47 8.56
CA ILE A 77 16.73 -1.68 10.02
C ILE A 77 15.96 -2.91 10.51
N ALA A 78 15.22 -3.57 9.64
CA ALA A 78 14.37 -4.70 10.01
C ALA A 78 15.19 -5.86 10.61
N ALA A 79 16.35 -6.16 10.04
CA ALA A 79 17.25 -7.21 10.50
C ALA A 79 17.85 -6.96 11.90
N GLU A 80 17.86 -5.71 12.35
CA GLU A 80 18.29 -5.34 13.70
C GLU A 80 17.10 -5.34 14.67
N VAL A 81 15.97 -4.74 14.25
CA VAL A 81 14.82 -4.49 15.12
C VAL A 81 14.03 -5.77 15.39
N VAL A 82 13.68 -6.54 14.33
CA VAL A 82 12.72 -7.65 14.47
C VAL A 82 13.27 -8.82 15.29
N PRO A 83 14.52 -9.30 15.08
CA PRO A 83 15.07 -10.41 15.86
C PRO A 83 15.32 -10.08 17.33
N ALA A 84 15.39 -8.79 17.69
CA ALA A 84 15.57 -8.36 19.08
C ALA A 84 14.28 -8.44 19.91
N LEU A 85 13.12 -8.70 19.28
CA LEU A 85 11.81 -8.75 19.92
C LEU A 85 11.40 -10.18 20.25
N GLN A 86 10.72 -10.32 21.37
CA GLN A 86 10.18 -11.61 21.83
C GLN A 86 8.68 -11.68 21.54
N PHE A 87 8.33 -12.47 20.52
CA PHE A 87 6.94 -12.68 20.12
C PHE A 87 6.34 -13.90 20.80
N ARG A 88 5.05 -13.86 21.09
CA ARG A 88 4.30 -15.04 21.58
C ARG A 88 3.91 -15.93 20.38
N PRO A 89 3.85 -17.26 20.58
CA PRO A 89 3.52 -18.21 19.51
C PRO A 89 2.13 -18.04 18.89
N ASP A 90 1.19 -17.48 19.65
CA ASP A 90 -0.21 -17.29 19.26
C ASP A 90 -0.49 -15.96 18.56
N GLN A 91 0.50 -15.05 18.53
CA GLN A 91 0.35 -13.75 17.88
C GLN A 91 0.20 -13.87 16.37
N GLN A 92 -0.67 -13.04 15.81
CA GLN A 92 -0.68 -12.76 14.37
C GLN A 92 0.34 -11.67 14.08
N VAL A 93 1.33 -11.94 13.25
CA VAL A 93 2.27 -10.92 12.76
C VAL A 93 1.94 -10.56 11.33
N VAL A 94 1.81 -9.26 11.04
CA VAL A 94 1.57 -8.71 9.71
C VAL A 94 2.78 -7.88 9.31
N SER A 95 3.57 -8.37 8.35
CA SER A 95 4.72 -7.64 7.86
C SER A 95 4.33 -6.70 6.72
N LEU A 96 4.58 -5.41 6.91
CA LEU A 96 4.48 -4.37 5.89
C LEU A 96 5.87 -3.99 5.34
N ILE A 97 6.90 -4.77 5.67
CA ILE A 97 8.29 -4.49 5.30
C ILE A 97 8.48 -4.84 3.83
N ALA A 98 8.74 -3.82 3.02
CA ALA A 98 8.94 -4.00 1.58
C ALA A 98 10.13 -4.92 1.28
N ALA A 99 9.99 -5.72 0.22
CA ALA A 99 11.07 -6.56 -0.32
C ALA A 99 11.73 -7.51 0.71
N THR A 100 11.00 -7.94 1.75
CA THR A 100 11.46 -8.93 2.72
C THR A 100 10.76 -10.26 2.45
N ARG A 101 11.49 -11.37 2.42
CA ARG A 101 10.92 -12.69 2.17
C ARG A 101 10.27 -13.27 3.42
N LEU A 102 9.26 -14.10 3.22
CA LEU A 102 8.57 -14.79 4.32
C LEU A 102 9.55 -15.66 5.12
N GLU A 103 10.40 -16.42 4.44
CA GLU A 103 11.41 -17.28 5.07
C GLU A 103 12.42 -16.48 5.92
N GLN A 104 12.65 -15.22 5.58
CA GLN A 104 13.50 -14.34 6.40
C GLN A 104 12.77 -13.86 7.66
N LEU A 105 11.48 -13.56 7.53
CA LEU A 105 10.62 -13.21 8.68
C LEU A 105 10.50 -14.39 9.64
N GLU A 106 10.32 -15.61 9.13
CA GLU A 106 10.28 -16.85 9.92
C GLU A 106 11.58 -17.07 10.69
N LYS A 107 12.74 -16.81 10.06
CA LYS A 107 14.04 -16.89 10.74
C LYS A 107 14.19 -15.84 11.84
N TRP A 108 13.65 -14.65 11.65
CA TRP A 108 13.70 -13.60 12.66
C TRP A 108 12.75 -13.83 13.82
N MET A 109 11.66 -14.57 13.60
CA MET A 109 10.58 -14.82 14.56
C MET A 109 10.24 -16.31 14.64
N PRO A 110 11.18 -17.17 15.08
CA PRO A 110 11.00 -18.63 15.02
C PRO A 110 9.87 -19.18 15.92
N SER A 111 9.43 -18.40 16.90
CA SER A 111 8.30 -18.76 17.76
C SER A 111 6.92 -18.49 17.13
N VAL A 112 6.86 -17.66 16.08
CA VAL A 112 5.58 -17.22 15.49
C VAL A 112 5.16 -18.15 14.36
N SER A 113 3.97 -18.71 14.46
CA SER A 113 3.41 -19.59 13.42
C SER A 113 2.47 -18.87 12.44
N ARG A 114 2.06 -17.63 12.74
CA ARG A 114 1.10 -16.85 11.95
C ARG A 114 1.76 -15.58 11.43
N ILE A 115 2.52 -15.70 10.36
CA ILE A 115 3.16 -14.56 9.70
C ILE A 115 2.47 -14.33 8.36
N THR A 116 2.01 -13.11 8.13
CA THR A 116 1.38 -12.68 6.88
C THR A 116 2.06 -11.42 6.40
N GLN A 117 2.34 -11.32 5.12
CA GLN A 117 2.82 -10.11 4.48
C GLN A 117 1.65 -9.33 3.88
N ALA A 118 1.68 -8.01 3.94
CA ALA A 118 0.67 -7.17 3.32
C ALA A 118 1.30 -5.92 2.67
N ILE A 119 0.68 -5.47 1.57
CA ILE A 119 1.07 -4.25 0.84
C ILE A 119 -0.09 -3.26 0.87
N PRO A 120 -0.37 -2.62 2.02
CA PRO A 120 -1.29 -1.51 2.05
C PRO A 120 -0.68 -0.31 1.33
N LEU A 121 -1.51 0.43 0.61
CA LEU A 121 -1.13 1.68 -0.02
C LEU A 121 -1.69 2.87 0.79
N PRO A 122 -1.17 4.10 0.64
CA PRO A 122 -1.64 5.27 1.41
C PRO A 122 -3.15 5.50 1.37
N PHE A 123 -3.82 5.04 0.32
CA PHE A 123 -5.27 5.18 0.11
C PHE A 123 -6.13 4.50 1.20
N VAL A 124 -5.56 3.59 1.99
CA VAL A 124 -6.24 2.97 3.15
C VAL A 124 -6.67 3.99 4.19
N GLU A 125 -6.07 5.19 4.22
CA GLU A 125 -6.50 6.32 5.05
C GLU A 125 -7.94 6.74 4.73
N ASP A 126 -8.29 6.69 3.45
CA ASP A 126 -9.63 7.03 2.96
C ASP A 126 -10.57 5.82 2.83
N ARG A 127 -10.12 4.64 3.27
CA ARG A 127 -10.79 3.34 3.09
C ARG A 127 -10.92 2.96 1.62
N GLU A 128 -9.91 3.31 0.85
CA GLU A 128 -9.84 3.03 -0.58
C GLU A 128 -8.63 2.15 -0.93
N GLY A 129 -8.60 1.68 -2.17
CA GLY A 129 -7.51 0.89 -2.72
C GLY A 129 -7.58 -0.59 -2.36
N VAL A 130 -6.56 -1.30 -2.79
CA VAL A 130 -6.44 -2.76 -2.64
C VAL A 130 -5.17 -3.08 -1.87
N THR A 131 -5.30 -3.88 -0.80
CA THR A 131 -4.18 -4.43 -0.05
C THR A 131 -3.94 -5.87 -0.44
N ALA A 132 -2.80 -6.17 -1.05
CA ALA A 132 -2.38 -7.54 -1.32
C ALA A 132 -1.87 -8.21 -0.05
N ILE A 133 -2.23 -9.48 0.17
CA ILE A 133 -1.94 -10.27 1.38
C ILE A 133 -1.37 -11.62 0.98
N PHE A 134 -0.26 -12.05 1.61
CA PHE A 134 0.35 -13.37 1.41
C PHE A 134 1.09 -13.85 2.67
N PRO A 135 1.01 -15.13 3.04
CA PRO A 135 0.03 -16.10 2.54
C PRO A 135 -1.41 -15.71 2.90
N PRO A 136 -2.44 -16.36 2.31
CA PRO A 136 -3.84 -16.11 2.64
C PRO A 136 -4.09 -16.19 4.14
N SER A 137 -4.80 -15.20 4.67
CA SER A 137 -5.13 -15.11 6.09
C SER A 137 -6.46 -14.41 6.29
N ALA A 138 -7.50 -15.16 6.59
CA ALA A 138 -8.83 -14.59 6.81
C ALA A 138 -8.88 -13.52 7.92
N PRO A 139 -8.18 -13.67 9.07
CA PRO A 139 -8.14 -12.61 10.08
C PRO A 139 -7.49 -11.32 9.57
N VAL A 140 -6.37 -11.42 8.82
CA VAL A 140 -5.68 -10.24 8.27
C VAL A 140 -6.51 -9.60 7.15
N ALA A 141 -7.14 -10.42 6.29
CA ALA A 141 -8.05 -9.93 5.26
C ALA A 141 -9.24 -9.16 5.87
N ALA A 142 -9.80 -9.63 6.98
CA ALA A 142 -10.89 -8.94 7.68
C ALA A 142 -10.46 -7.56 8.23
N ILE A 143 -9.20 -7.40 8.64
CA ILE A 143 -8.68 -6.10 9.07
C ILE A 143 -8.62 -5.13 7.88
N PHE A 144 -7.97 -5.55 6.78
CA PHE A 144 -7.82 -4.68 5.61
C PHE A 144 -9.13 -4.43 4.85
N ALA A 145 -10.11 -5.33 4.94
CA ALA A 145 -11.44 -5.12 4.37
C ALA A 145 -12.23 -3.96 5.04
N GLN A 146 -11.83 -3.53 6.24
CA GLN A 146 -12.40 -2.35 6.90
C GLN A 146 -11.86 -1.03 6.31
N ILE A 147 -10.70 -1.08 5.67
CA ILE A 147 -9.98 0.11 5.17
C ILE A 147 -9.68 0.05 3.66
N GLY A 148 -10.47 -0.72 2.91
CA GLY A 148 -10.33 -0.90 1.47
C GLY A 148 -10.71 -2.31 1.05
N THR A 149 -10.10 -2.80 -0.02
CA THR A 149 -10.27 -4.18 -0.50
C THR A 149 -9.07 -5.03 -0.09
N ALA A 150 -9.32 -6.18 0.50
CA ALA A 150 -8.29 -7.18 0.82
C ALA A 150 -8.19 -8.22 -0.32
N LEU A 151 -7.02 -8.33 -0.95
CA LEU A 151 -6.76 -9.31 -1.99
C LEU A 151 -5.77 -10.37 -1.47
N GLN A 152 -6.28 -11.57 -1.22
CA GLN A 152 -5.46 -12.69 -0.77
C GLN A 152 -4.80 -13.37 -1.96
N CYS A 153 -3.47 -13.41 -1.97
CA CYS A 153 -2.66 -14.03 -3.00
C CYS A 153 -2.44 -15.51 -2.68
N GLU A 154 -2.73 -16.39 -3.62
CA GLU A 154 -2.54 -17.83 -3.46
C GLU A 154 -1.06 -18.24 -3.60
N SER A 155 -0.25 -17.41 -4.22
CA SER A 155 1.16 -17.66 -4.41
C SER A 155 2.04 -16.45 -4.11
N LYS A 156 3.28 -16.72 -3.74
CA LYS A 156 4.29 -15.67 -3.57
C LYS A 156 4.53 -14.90 -4.86
N ASN A 157 4.43 -15.58 -6.01
CA ASN A 157 4.60 -14.92 -7.31
C ASN A 157 3.49 -13.89 -7.58
N GLU A 158 2.24 -14.19 -7.27
CA GLU A 158 1.14 -13.21 -7.36
C GLU A 158 1.41 -11.98 -6.48
N TYR A 159 1.79 -12.22 -5.22
CA TYR A 159 2.13 -11.16 -4.30
C TYR A 159 3.28 -10.26 -4.81
N ASP A 160 4.34 -10.86 -5.36
CA ASP A 160 5.50 -10.13 -5.91
C ASP A 160 5.14 -9.33 -7.17
N LEU A 161 4.22 -9.84 -8.00
CA LEU A 161 3.70 -9.13 -9.17
C LEU A 161 2.87 -7.90 -8.73
N LEU A 162 2.02 -8.05 -7.71
CA LEU A 162 1.25 -6.93 -7.16
C LEU A 162 2.16 -5.89 -6.47
N ALA A 163 3.19 -6.34 -5.74
CA ALA A 163 4.23 -5.47 -5.21
C ALA A 163 4.94 -4.67 -6.32
N THR A 164 5.21 -5.32 -7.46
CA THR A 164 5.79 -4.67 -8.64
C THR A 164 4.83 -3.63 -9.22
N ALA A 165 3.57 -4.01 -9.41
CA ALA A 165 2.55 -3.10 -9.96
C ALA A 165 2.32 -1.87 -9.05
N SER A 166 2.36 -2.03 -7.73
CA SER A 166 2.21 -0.91 -6.78
C SER A 166 3.32 0.15 -6.89
N ALA A 167 4.49 -0.20 -7.46
CA ALA A 167 5.58 0.74 -7.68
C ALA A 167 5.29 1.76 -8.82
N THR A 168 4.15 1.67 -9.50
CA THR A 168 3.75 2.59 -10.58
C THR A 168 3.15 3.92 -10.09
N MET A 169 2.92 4.11 -8.79
CA MET A 169 2.33 5.35 -8.26
C MET A 169 3.07 6.62 -8.70
N SER A 170 4.42 6.61 -8.66
CA SER A 170 5.20 7.76 -9.11
C SER A 170 5.12 7.96 -10.63
N VAL A 171 4.98 6.88 -11.40
CA VAL A 171 4.78 6.95 -12.86
C VAL A 171 3.43 7.61 -13.16
N TYR A 172 2.38 7.25 -12.44
CA TYR A 172 1.05 7.84 -12.59
C TYR A 172 1.07 9.35 -12.37
N PHE A 173 1.57 9.81 -11.22
CA PHE A 173 1.66 11.25 -10.94
C PHE A 173 2.64 11.97 -11.86
N GLY A 174 3.77 11.33 -12.21
CA GLY A 174 4.74 11.87 -13.14
C GLY A 174 4.15 12.04 -14.54
N PHE A 175 3.35 11.09 -15.03
CA PHE A 175 2.67 11.19 -16.31
C PHE A 175 1.67 12.36 -16.33
N MET A 176 0.84 12.48 -15.31
CA MET A 176 -0.08 13.60 -15.15
C MET A 176 0.67 14.94 -15.10
N GLY A 177 1.75 15.01 -14.34
CA GLY A 177 2.59 16.18 -14.21
C GLY A 177 3.17 16.65 -15.54
N ARG A 178 3.63 15.72 -16.41
CA ARG A 178 4.12 16.05 -17.76
C ARG A 178 3.03 16.62 -18.66
N ILE A 179 1.79 16.15 -18.54
CA ILE A 179 0.67 16.72 -19.28
C ILE A 179 0.39 18.15 -18.78
N VAL A 180 0.41 18.39 -17.47
CA VAL A 180 0.23 19.73 -16.89
C VAL A 180 1.34 20.67 -17.37
N GLU A 181 2.60 20.27 -17.30
CA GLU A 181 3.74 21.05 -17.80
C GLU A 181 3.60 21.40 -19.30
N TRP A 182 3.14 20.46 -20.11
CA TRP A 182 2.90 20.71 -21.53
C TRP A 182 1.78 21.72 -21.76
N LEU A 183 0.66 21.63 -21.01
CA LEU A 183 -0.42 22.62 -21.09
C LEU A 183 0.05 24.02 -20.68
N GLN A 184 0.84 24.12 -19.62
CA GLN A 184 1.43 25.39 -19.17
C GLN A 184 2.36 26.00 -20.24
N SER A 185 3.20 25.17 -20.88
CA SER A 185 4.09 25.63 -21.95
C SER A 185 3.33 26.13 -23.19
N ASN A 186 2.05 25.77 -23.31
CA ASN A 186 1.14 26.26 -24.36
C ASN A 186 0.17 27.35 -23.85
N GLY A 187 0.48 27.99 -22.72
CA GLY A 187 -0.21 29.18 -22.23
C GLY A 187 -1.37 28.91 -21.28
N MET A 188 -1.59 27.68 -20.81
CA MET A 188 -2.65 27.39 -19.86
C MET A 188 -2.20 27.72 -18.43
N PRO A 189 -3.03 28.38 -17.58
CA PRO A 189 -2.72 28.55 -16.17
C PRO A 189 -2.59 27.21 -15.42
N GLU A 190 -1.64 27.14 -14.47
CA GLU A 190 -1.32 25.91 -13.71
C GLU A 190 -2.54 25.28 -13.04
N ASP A 191 -3.29 26.08 -12.28
CA ASP A 191 -4.46 25.58 -11.54
C ASP A 191 -5.51 24.96 -12.46
N SER A 192 -5.76 25.60 -13.62
CA SER A 192 -6.71 25.09 -14.61
C SER A 192 -6.20 23.81 -15.27
N ALA A 193 -4.93 23.76 -15.64
CA ALA A 193 -4.30 22.58 -16.21
C ALA A 193 -4.34 21.40 -15.24
N ARG A 194 -3.97 21.63 -13.99
CA ARG A 194 -3.99 20.62 -12.94
C ARG A 194 -5.41 20.11 -12.65
N ALA A 195 -6.38 21.01 -12.49
CA ALA A 195 -7.77 20.63 -12.24
C ALA A 195 -8.34 19.78 -13.38
N TYR A 196 -8.09 20.18 -14.62
CA TYR A 196 -8.55 19.44 -15.79
C TYR A 196 -7.91 18.04 -15.86
N VAL A 197 -6.58 17.94 -15.73
CA VAL A 197 -5.87 16.66 -15.84
C VAL A 197 -6.28 15.71 -14.70
N ALA A 198 -6.36 16.21 -13.47
CA ALA A 198 -6.77 15.39 -12.32
C ALA A 198 -8.20 14.85 -12.49
N GLY A 199 -9.17 15.69 -12.84
CA GLY A 199 -10.56 15.27 -13.05
C GLY A 199 -10.73 14.32 -14.24
N HIS A 200 -9.94 14.50 -15.29
CA HIS A 200 -9.92 13.61 -16.45
C HIS A 200 -9.46 12.20 -16.05
N PHE A 201 -8.30 12.07 -15.38
CA PHE A 201 -7.78 10.76 -14.95
C PHE A 201 -8.65 10.11 -13.88
N GLU A 202 -9.24 10.88 -12.95
CA GLU A 202 -10.21 10.37 -12.00
C GLU A 202 -11.41 9.73 -12.72
N SER A 203 -11.95 10.41 -13.74
CA SER A 203 -13.08 9.92 -14.52
C SER A 203 -12.75 8.64 -15.28
N LEU A 204 -11.58 8.57 -15.91
CA LEU A 204 -11.10 7.36 -16.59
C LEU A 204 -10.92 6.18 -15.62
N SER A 205 -10.33 6.44 -14.45
CA SER A 205 -10.16 5.40 -13.40
C SER A 205 -11.51 4.87 -12.92
N LYS A 206 -12.50 5.76 -12.70
CA LYS A 206 -13.88 5.36 -12.35
C LYS A 206 -14.56 4.51 -13.45
N VAL A 207 -14.29 4.81 -14.72
CA VAL A 207 -14.79 3.97 -15.84
C VAL A 207 -14.15 2.60 -15.78
N ALA A 208 -12.84 2.51 -15.62
CA ALA A 208 -12.12 1.23 -15.54
C ALA A 208 -12.63 0.34 -14.39
N VAL A 209 -12.93 0.93 -13.23
CA VAL A 209 -13.51 0.22 -12.08
C VAL A 209 -14.95 -0.25 -12.35
N ARG A 210 -15.79 0.61 -12.93
CA ARG A 210 -17.20 0.28 -13.21
C ARG A 210 -17.37 -0.77 -14.31
N GLN A 211 -16.46 -0.79 -15.28
CA GLN A 211 -16.46 -1.72 -16.41
C GLN A 211 -15.43 -2.84 -16.19
N SER A 212 -15.42 -3.41 -15.00
CA SER A 212 -14.44 -4.42 -14.57
C SER A 212 -14.45 -5.69 -15.45
N ASP A 213 -15.56 -5.99 -16.12
CA ASP A 213 -15.69 -7.14 -17.01
C ASP A 213 -15.09 -6.90 -18.41
N ALA A 214 -14.85 -5.62 -18.77
CA ALA A 214 -14.23 -5.27 -20.04
C ALA A 214 -12.71 -5.22 -19.92
N PRO A 215 -11.96 -5.93 -20.78
CA PRO A 215 -10.52 -5.80 -20.82
C PRO A 215 -10.07 -4.35 -21.07
N LEU A 216 -9.07 -3.84 -20.36
CA LEU A 216 -8.60 -2.45 -20.47
C LEU A 216 -8.21 -2.05 -21.92
N HIS A 217 -7.66 -2.99 -22.70
CA HIS A 217 -7.35 -2.73 -24.11
C HIS A 217 -8.60 -2.53 -24.99
N THR A 218 -9.75 -3.08 -24.56
CA THR A 218 -11.03 -2.82 -25.23
C THR A 218 -11.51 -1.42 -24.93
N LEU A 219 -11.47 -1.00 -23.65
CA LEU A 219 -11.77 0.38 -23.26
C LEU A 219 -10.87 1.37 -24.01
N ALA A 220 -9.58 1.11 -24.10
CA ALA A 220 -8.66 1.97 -24.86
C ALA A 220 -9.09 2.14 -26.32
N ARG A 221 -9.57 1.09 -26.98
CA ARG A 221 -10.08 1.17 -28.36
C ARG A 221 -11.42 1.89 -28.48
N GLU A 222 -12.32 1.71 -27.52
CA GLU A 222 -13.63 2.40 -27.50
C GLU A 222 -13.47 3.92 -27.37
N TYR A 223 -12.47 4.37 -26.62
CA TYR A 223 -12.13 5.79 -26.48
C TYR A 223 -11.27 6.32 -27.64
N ALA A 224 -10.75 5.46 -28.52
CA ALA A 224 -9.93 5.81 -29.68
C ALA A 224 -10.76 5.73 -30.97
N THR A 225 -11.42 6.81 -31.34
CA THR A 225 -12.07 6.90 -32.64
C THR A 225 -11.01 6.79 -33.76
N LYS A 226 -11.27 5.96 -34.77
CA LYS A 226 -10.36 5.77 -35.92
C LYS A 226 -10.04 7.10 -36.59
N GLY A 227 -8.74 7.41 -36.70
CA GLY A 227 -8.23 8.69 -37.19
C GLY A 227 -8.39 9.86 -36.21
N GLY A 228 -8.81 9.59 -34.96
CA GLY A 228 -9.02 10.61 -33.94
C GLY A 228 -7.78 10.93 -33.11
N LEU A 229 -7.87 11.97 -32.28
CA LEU A 229 -6.76 12.48 -31.48
C LEU A 229 -6.28 11.45 -30.44
N ASN A 230 -7.18 10.70 -29.82
CA ASN A 230 -6.83 9.70 -28.83
C ASN A 230 -6.03 8.54 -29.46
N GLU A 231 -6.44 8.07 -30.65
CA GLU A 231 -5.70 7.05 -31.38
C GLU A 231 -4.30 7.57 -31.75
N GLN A 232 -4.18 8.79 -32.25
CA GLN A 232 -2.90 9.40 -32.61
C GLN A 232 -1.95 9.45 -31.41
N VAL A 233 -2.39 9.96 -30.27
CA VAL A 233 -1.53 10.06 -29.06
C VAL A 233 -1.08 8.67 -28.59
N TRP A 234 -1.98 7.68 -28.62
CA TRP A 234 -1.63 6.31 -28.25
C TRP A 234 -0.58 5.72 -29.19
N MET A 235 -0.78 5.82 -30.49
CA MET A 235 0.15 5.29 -31.51
C MET A 235 1.51 5.96 -31.43
N ASP A 236 1.55 7.28 -31.25
CA ASP A 236 2.80 8.02 -31.10
C ASP A 236 3.54 7.64 -29.82
N PHE A 237 2.84 7.49 -28.70
CA PHE A 237 3.43 7.08 -27.42
C PHE A 237 4.01 5.66 -27.51
N ASP A 238 3.24 4.71 -28.03
CA ASP A 238 3.69 3.32 -28.16
C ASP A 238 4.81 3.19 -29.21
N GLY A 239 4.65 3.79 -30.38
CA GLY A 239 5.66 3.78 -31.45
C GLY A 239 6.99 4.44 -31.07
N ARG A 240 6.99 5.36 -30.11
CA ARG A 240 8.21 5.95 -29.52
C ARG A 240 8.76 5.16 -28.33
N GLY A 241 8.22 3.99 -28.05
CA GLY A 241 8.72 3.07 -27.04
C GLY A 241 8.17 3.25 -25.64
N GLY A 242 7.04 3.95 -25.46
CA GLY A 242 6.41 4.16 -24.14
C GLY A 242 6.07 2.87 -23.42
N THR A 243 5.40 1.95 -24.08
CA THR A 243 5.09 0.62 -23.53
C THR A 243 6.35 -0.19 -23.21
N LYS A 244 7.35 -0.16 -24.09
CA LYS A 244 8.63 -0.84 -23.87
C LYS A 244 9.33 -0.32 -22.61
N ALA A 245 9.41 1.00 -22.44
CA ALA A 245 10.04 1.62 -21.27
C ALA A 245 9.31 1.24 -19.96
N LEU A 246 7.97 1.16 -19.99
CA LEU A 246 7.18 0.71 -18.86
C LEU A 246 7.49 -0.74 -18.48
N TYR A 247 7.46 -1.66 -19.44
CA TYR A 247 7.74 -3.08 -19.18
C TYR A 247 9.16 -3.30 -18.67
N GLU A 248 10.16 -2.70 -19.28
CA GLU A 248 11.55 -2.79 -18.80
C GLU A 248 11.72 -2.25 -17.37
N SER A 249 10.93 -1.23 -16.99
CA SER A 249 10.96 -0.69 -15.64
C SER A 249 10.31 -1.64 -14.64
N LEU A 250 9.15 -2.22 -14.99
CA LEU A 250 8.49 -3.23 -14.17
C LEU A 250 9.36 -4.48 -13.99
N ASP A 251 9.98 -4.97 -15.06
CA ASP A 251 10.89 -6.13 -15.01
C ASP A 251 12.08 -5.87 -14.06
N ARG A 252 12.68 -4.68 -14.11
CA ARG A 252 13.77 -4.32 -13.18
C ARG A 252 13.32 -4.28 -11.72
N VAL A 253 12.13 -3.74 -11.44
CA VAL A 253 11.55 -3.72 -10.10
C VAL A 253 11.25 -5.14 -9.63
N HIS A 254 10.64 -5.96 -10.48
CA HIS A 254 10.32 -7.36 -10.18
C HIS A 254 11.58 -8.18 -9.88
N LEU A 255 12.63 -8.04 -10.69
CA LEU A 255 13.92 -8.66 -10.43
C LEU A 255 14.54 -8.20 -9.10
N ARG A 256 14.40 -6.93 -8.75
CA ARG A 256 14.87 -6.41 -7.45
C ARG A 256 14.11 -7.07 -6.29
N ILE A 257 12.78 -7.17 -6.37
CA ILE A 257 11.95 -7.84 -5.36
C ILE A 257 12.39 -9.31 -5.20
N LYS A 258 12.59 -10.02 -6.31
CA LYS A 258 13.05 -11.43 -6.30
C LYS A 258 14.48 -11.61 -5.74
N ARG A 259 15.35 -10.61 -5.88
CA ARG A 259 16.74 -10.65 -5.42
C ARG A 259 16.95 -10.14 -4.00
N SER A 260 15.97 -9.46 -3.42
CA SER A 260 16.06 -8.98 -2.03
C SER A 260 16.19 -10.19 -1.10
N ARG A 261 17.43 -10.38 -0.64
CA ARG A 261 17.87 -11.49 0.20
C ARG A 261 17.86 -11.07 1.65
#